data_75edc957789801b146608a914c63c622
#
_entry.id   75edc957789801b146608a914c63c622
#
_cell.length_a   1.000
_cell.length_b   1.000
_cell.length_c   1.000
_cell.angle_alpha   90.00
_cell.angle_beta   90.00
_cell.angle_gamma   90.00
#
_symmetry.space_group_name_H-M   'P 1'
#
loop_
_entity.id
_entity.type
_entity.pdbx_description
1 polymer ?
#
loop_
_entity_poly.entity_id
_entity_poly.type
_entity_poly.pdbx_seq_one_letter_code
_entity_poly.pdbx_strand_id
1 'polypeptide(L)'
;MEAADVVERAKGFWAAYSKHIIIVGTAVIVLLGGYLGYKYFVVIPNEKTANDLIFPAEKLFGKLAATSSYNKDTVNMILNGDKANGVTGLLKIAGSYGGTKSGNRAEYMIGACYLQLKQFDKAIKHLKEFDGNGATQIQSKAYILLGHAYAEEKKTDDALDYYKKAGSISDLDEGMASEAMFIAGRYADALGKSKEALEIFQNLKDKYPASQHVSSGDVDKYLASLGVTK
;
A
#
# COMPACT_ATOMS: atom_id res chain seq x y z
N MET A 1 -12.35 -56.67 13.78
CA MET A 1 -13.56 -55.80 13.86
C MET A 1 -14.46 -56.19 12.71
N GLU A 2 -15.63 -56.77 13.01
CA GLU A 2 -16.54 -57.22 11.97
C GLU A 2 -17.21 -56.02 11.33
N ALA A 3 -17.44 -56.08 10.00
CA ALA A 3 -18.09 -54.98 9.26
C ALA A 3 -19.46 -54.57 9.83
N ALA A 4 -20.16 -55.48 10.51
CA ALA A 4 -21.40 -55.25 11.23
C ALA A 4 -21.26 -54.24 12.40
N ASP A 5 -20.18 -54.33 13.16
CA ASP A 5 -19.89 -53.42 14.32
C ASP A 5 -19.63 -51.98 13.87
N VAL A 6 -18.94 -51.80 12.74
CA VAL A 6 -18.70 -50.47 12.12
C VAL A 6 -20.00 -49.84 11.64
N VAL A 7 -20.89 -50.63 11.01
CA VAL A 7 -22.18 -50.14 10.52
C VAL A 7 -23.09 -49.71 11.66
N GLU A 8 -23.11 -50.48 12.76
CA GLU A 8 -23.95 -50.18 13.92
C GLU A 8 -23.49 -48.90 14.63
N ARG A 9 -22.18 -48.70 14.81
CA ARG A 9 -21.59 -47.43 15.34
C ARG A 9 -21.89 -46.25 14.44
N ALA A 10 -21.80 -46.42 13.10
CA ALA A 10 -22.14 -45.33 12.16
C ALA A 10 -23.62 -44.94 12.23
N LYS A 11 -24.53 -45.92 12.35
CA LYS A 11 -25.96 -45.67 12.55
C LYS A 11 -26.24 -44.93 13.87
N GLY A 12 -25.60 -45.37 14.96
CA GLY A 12 -25.71 -44.70 16.26
C GLY A 12 -25.23 -43.25 16.22
N PHE A 13 -24.09 -43.01 15.62
CA PHE A 13 -23.55 -41.66 15.41
C PHE A 13 -24.50 -40.79 14.59
N TRP A 14 -25.00 -41.30 13.46
CA TRP A 14 -25.94 -40.56 12.62
C TRP A 14 -27.24 -40.25 13.36
N ALA A 15 -27.82 -41.20 14.10
CA ALA A 15 -29.01 -40.97 14.86
C ALA A 15 -28.83 -39.86 15.95
N ALA A 16 -27.63 -39.81 16.55
CA ALA A 16 -27.33 -38.81 17.59
C ALA A 16 -27.04 -37.42 17.03
N TYR A 17 -26.35 -37.33 15.88
CA TYR A 17 -25.78 -36.08 15.38
C TYR A 17 -26.37 -35.57 14.06
N SER A 18 -27.22 -36.33 13.35
CA SER A 18 -27.75 -35.96 12.04
C SER A 18 -28.39 -34.58 11.99
N LYS A 19 -29.15 -34.21 13.02
CA LYS A 19 -29.80 -32.90 13.12
C LYS A 19 -28.78 -31.75 13.13
N HIS A 20 -27.74 -31.90 13.92
CA HIS A 20 -26.65 -30.90 14.02
C HIS A 20 -25.82 -30.83 12.72
N ILE A 21 -25.50 -31.99 12.14
CA ILE A 21 -24.77 -32.09 10.87
C ILE A 21 -25.56 -31.42 9.73
N ILE A 22 -26.87 -31.66 9.67
CA ILE A 22 -27.73 -31.04 8.64
C ILE A 22 -27.80 -29.51 8.84
N ILE A 23 -27.98 -29.04 10.08
CA ILE A 23 -28.05 -27.60 10.37
C ILE A 23 -26.71 -26.92 9.98
N VAL A 24 -25.57 -27.48 10.42
CA VAL A 24 -24.26 -26.93 10.11
C VAL A 24 -23.98 -27.01 8.60
N GLY A 25 -24.26 -28.15 7.97
CA GLY A 25 -24.10 -28.31 6.52
C GLY A 25 -24.93 -27.32 5.72
N THR A 26 -26.19 -27.11 6.11
CA THR A 26 -27.06 -26.11 5.47
C THR A 26 -26.53 -24.70 5.67
N ALA A 27 -26.09 -24.35 6.87
CA ALA A 27 -25.47 -23.03 7.15
C ALA A 27 -24.23 -22.78 6.27
N VAL A 28 -23.37 -23.78 6.15
CA VAL A 28 -22.16 -23.70 5.28
C VAL A 28 -22.55 -23.49 3.81
N ILE A 29 -23.56 -24.25 3.31
CA ILE A 29 -24.04 -24.12 1.92
C ILE A 29 -24.61 -22.71 1.67
N VAL A 30 -25.41 -22.18 2.61
CA VAL A 30 -25.98 -20.83 2.49
C VAL A 30 -24.88 -19.76 2.51
N LEU A 31 -23.89 -19.89 3.37
CA LEU A 31 -22.75 -18.95 3.44
C LEU A 31 -21.91 -19.01 2.16
N LEU A 32 -21.60 -20.22 1.69
CA LEU A 32 -20.83 -20.37 0.44
C LEU A 32 -21.62 -19.87 -0.78
N GLY A 33 -22.90 -20.21 -0.86
CA GLY A 33 -23.79 -19.74 -1.93
C GLY A 33 -23.94 -18.23 -1.93
N GLY A 34 -24.13 -17.63 -0.76
CA GLY A 34 -24.16 -16.17 -0.59
C GLY A 34 -22.84 -15.50 -0.99
N TYR A 35 -21.71 -16.06 -0.54
CA TYR A 35 -20.37 -15.56 -0.92
C TYR A 35 -20.13 -15.65 -2.43
N LEU A 36 -20.45 -16.78 -3.05
CA LEU A 36 -20.28 -16.95 -4.50
C LEU A 36 -21.21 -16.01 -5.27
N GLY A 37 -22.48 -15.91 -4.86
CA GLY A 37 -23.43 -14.97 -5.45
C GLY A 37 -22.90 -13.54 -5.38
N TYR A 38 -22.47 -13.08 -4.21
CA TYR A 38 -21.87 -11.76 -4.04
C TYR A 38 -20.63 -11.57 -4.91
N LYS A 39 -19.72 -12.56 -4.93
CA LYS A 39 -18.50 -12.50 -5.74
C LYS A 39 -18.79 -12.39 -7.24
N TYR A 40 -19.70 -13.21 -7.77
CA TYR A 40 -19.96 -13.25 -9.23
C TYR A 40 -20.88 -12.11 -9.71
N PHE A 41 -21.85 -11.66 -8.89
CA PHE A 41 -22.81 -10.66 -9.31
C PHE A 41 -22.46 -9.22 -8.88
N VAL A 42 -21.56 -9.05 -7.89
CA VAL A 42 -21.19 -7.73 -7.41
C VAL A 42 -19.69 -7.46 -7.59
N VAL A 43 -18.82 -8.31 -7.03
CA VAL A 43 -17.38 -8.03 -6.98
C VAL A 43 -16.76 -8.04 -8.38
N ILE A 44 -16.98 -9.10 -9.16
CA ILE A 44 -16.37 -9.25 -10.49
C ILE A 44 -16.84 -8.17 -11.48
N PRO A 45 -18.14 -7.86 -11.60
CA PRO A 45 -18.61 -6.78 -12.48
C PRO A 45 -18.08 -5.41 -12.07
N ASN A 46 -18.05 -5.12 -10.77
CA ASN A 46 -17.52 -3.85 -10.25
C ASN A 46 -16.02 -3.72 -10.53
N GLU A 47 -15.23 -4.80 -10.33
CA GLU A 47 -13.79 -4.79 -10.65
C GLU A 47 -13.55 -4.49 -12.13
N LYS A 48 -14.30 -5.14 -13.03
CA LYS A 48 -14.18 -4.90 -14.47
C LYS A 48 -14.52 -3.46 -14.82
N THR A 49 -15.66 -2.96 -14.33
CA THR A 49 -16.09 -1.58 -14.59
C THR A 49 -15.10 -0.56 -14.04
N ALA A 50 -14.63 -0.75 -12.81
CA ALA A 50 -13.64 0.13 -12.18
C ALA A 50 -12.32 0.14 -12.96
N ASN A 51 -11.88 -1.02 -13.46
CA ASN A 51 -10.65 -1.13 -14.24
C ASN A 51 -10.75 -0.42 -15.59
N ASP A 52 -11.90 -0.47 -16.25
CA ASP A 52 -12.12 0.26 -17.50
C ASP A 52 -12.17 1.78 -17.26
N LEU A 53 -12.80 2.21 -16.18
CA LEU A 53 -12.97 3.62 -15.83
C LEU A 53 -11.67 4.29 -15.35
N ILE A 54 -10.78 3.57 -14.68
CA ILE A 54 -9.56 4.14 -14.10
C ILE A 54 -8.47 4.39 -15.16
N PHE A 55 -8.47 3.63 -16.24
CA PHE A 55 -7.39 3.62 -17.23
C PHE A 55 -7.02 5.01 -17.79
N PRO A 56 -7.96 5.88 -18.20
CA PRO A 56 -7.62 7.22 -18.68
C PRO A 56 -6.91 8.09 -17.63
N ALA A 57 -7.36 8.02 -16.37
CA ALA A 57 -6.74 8.75 -15.26
C ALA A 57 -5.35 8.19 -14.91
N GLU A 58 -5.17 6.87 -14.91
CA GLU A 58 -3.86 6.22 -14.72
C GLU A 58 -2.86 6.65 -15.81
N LYS A 59 -3.30 6.72 -17.06
CA LYS A 59 -2.44 7.17 -18.17
C LYS A 59 -1.99 8.63 -17.99
N LEU A 60 -2.87 9.50 -17.52
CA LEU A 60 -2.52 10.88 -17.21
C LEU A 60 -1.57 10.97 -16.02
N PHE A 61 -1.84 10.20 -14.98
CA PHE A 61 -0.99 10.12 -13.79
C PHE A 61 0.43 9.61 -14.15
N GLY A 62 0.53 8.57 -14.97
CA GLY A 62 1.81 8.06 -15.45
C GLY A 62 2.60 9.09 -16.24
N LYS A 63 1.95 9.88 -17.11
CA LYS A 63 2.59 11.00 -17.81
C LYS A 63 3.06 12.08 -16.86
N LEU A 64 2.24 12.45 -15.88
CA LEU A 64 2.58 13.44 -14.85
C LEU A 64 3.80 12.99 -14.04
N ALA A 65 3.85 11.72 -13.65
CA ALA A 65 4.97 11.15 -12.91
C ALA A 65 6.28 11.08 -13.71
N ALA A 66 6.19 10.93 -15.04
CA ALA A 66 7.34 10.89 -15.93
C ALA A 66 7.88 12.28 -16.29
N THR A 67 7.10 13.33 -16.08
CA THR A 67 7.52 14.70 -16.37
C THR A 67 7.87 15.43 -15.08
N SER A 68 9.03 16.10 -15.03
CA SER A 68 9.40 16.94 -13.88
C SER A 68 8.56 18.22 -13.77
N SER A 69 7.59 18.40 -14.66
CA SER A 69 6.74 19.62 -14.72
C SER A 69 5.42 19.37 -14.02
N TYR A 70 5.22 20.07 -12.90
CA TYR A 70 3.94 20.13 -12.23
C TYR A 70 2.90 20.90 -13.07
N ASN A 71 1.77 20.25 -13.32
CA ASN A 71 0.63 20.88 -14.00
C ASN A 71 -0.64 20.69 -13.15
N LYS A 72 -1.06 21.80 -12.52
CA LYS A 72 -2.22 21.80 -11.62
C LYS A 72 -3.52 21.40 -12.33
N ASP A 73 -3.69 21.78 -13.59
CA ASP A 73 -4.91 21.44 -14.34
C ASP A 73 -4.97 19.94 -14.63
N THR A 74 -3.83 19.34 -15.01
CA THR A 74 -3.73 17.87 -15.17
C THR A 74 -4.02 17.14 -13.87
N VAL A 75 -3.47 17.61 -12.73
CA VAL A 75 -3.77 17.03 -11.41
C VAL A 75 -5.26 17.12 -11.08
N ASN A 76 -5.89 18.27 -11.32
CA ASN A 76 -7.32 18.44 -11.09
C ASN A 76 -8.16 17.55 -12.04
N MET A 77 -7.75 17.38 -13.29
CA MET A 77 -8.40 16.46 -14.23
C MET A 77 -8.31 15.00 -13.74
N ILE A 78 -7.16 14.58 -13.24
CA ILE A 78 -6.97 13.24 -12.66
C ILE A 78 -7.90 13.05 -11.46
N LEU A 79 -7.97 14.01 -10.55
CA LEU A 79 -8.77 13.91 -9.33
C LEU A 79 -10.29 13.95 -9.62
N ASN A 80 -10.74 14.93 -10.40
CA ASN A 80 -12.16 15.25 -10.54
C ASN A 80 -12.77 14.70 -11.83
N GLY A 81 -11.93 14.32 -12.80
CA GLY A 81 -12.34 13.88 -14.13
C GLY A 81 -12.53 15.01 -15.13
N ASP A 82 -12.66 14.61 -16.39
CA ASP A 82 -12.98 15.46 -17.51
C ASP A 82 -13.87 14.69 -18.50
N LYS A 83 -15.13 15.04 -18.54
CA LYS A 83 -16.12 14.37 -19.41
C LYS A 83 -15.80 14.57 -20.89
N ALA A 84 -15.28 15.73 -21.27
CA ALA A 84 -14.97 16.04 -22.67
C ALA A 84 -13.83 15.15 -23.19
N ASN A 85 -12.89 14.81 -22.32
CA ASN A 85 -11.77 13.92 -22.62
C ASN A 85 -11.98 12.45 -22.17
N GLY A 86 -13.20 12.10 -21.74
CA GLY A 86 -13.54 10.74 -21.33
C GLY A 86 -12.81 10.26 -20.05
N VAL A 87 -12.37 11.19 -19.21
CA VAL A 87 -11.66 10.88 -17.97
C VAL A 87 -12.65 10.82 -16.80
N THR A 88 -12.78 9.67 -16.17
CA THR A 88 -13.46 9.54 -14.88
C THR A 88 -12.48 9.90 -13.78
N GLY A 89 -12.86 10.84 -12.90
CA GLY A 89 -12.00 11.28 -11.81
C GLY A 89 -11.75 10.18 -10.78
N LEU A 90 -10.53 10.13 -10.25
CA LEU A 90 -10.13 9.12 -9.27
C LEU A 90 -10.95 9.19 -7.99
N LEU A 91 -11.37 10.38 -7.54
CA LEU A 91 -12.23 10.56 -6.37
C LEU A 91 -13.57 9.83 -6.53
N LYS A 92 -14.14 9.85 -7.73
CA LYS A 92 -15.37 9.11 -8.03
C LYS A 92 -15.11 7.60 -8.04
N ILE A 93 -13.98 7.18 -8.60
CA ILE A 93 -13.61 5.75 -8.66
C ILE A 93 -13.39 5.20 -7.26
N ALA A 94 -12.60 5.87 -6.43
CA ALA A 94 -12.37 5.47 -5.04
C ALA A 94 -13.68 5.41 -4.24
N GLY A 95 -14.55 6.42 -4.39
CA GLY A 95 -15.83 6.46 -3.68
C GLY A 95 -16.85 5.42 -4.14
N SER A 96 -16.92 5.10 -5.44
CA SER A 96 -17.91 4.17 -5.99
C SER A 96 -17.43 2.72 -6.03
N TYR A 97 -16.11 2.50 -6.10
CA TYR A 97 -15.48 1.19 -6.30
C TYR A 97 -14.36 0.91 -5.29
N GLY A 98 -14.41 1.52 -4.08
CA GLY A 98 -13.36 1.39 -3.06
C GLY A 98 -13.01 -0.05 -2.68
N GLY A 99 -13.99 -0.98 -2.77
CA GLY A 99 -13.74 -2.41 -2.52
C GLY A 99 -13.07 -3.18 -3.66
N THR A 100 -12.69 -2.51 -4.75
CA THR A 100 -12.01 -3.11 -5.91
C THR A 100 -10.51 -2.81 -5.89
N LYS A 101 -9.72 -3.58 -6.64
CA LYS A 101 -8.29 -3.28 -6.83
C LYS A 101 -8.07 -1.92 -7.49
N SER A 102 -8.94 -1.55 -8.42
CA SER A 102 -8.89 -0.26 -9.11
C SER A 102 -9.21 0.89 -8.16
N GLY A 103 -10.22 0.74 -7.28
CA GLY A 103 -10.52 1.71 -6.23
C GLY A 103 -9.35 1.89 -5.28
N ASN A 104 -8.73 0.79 -4.86
CA ASN A 104 -7.54 0.83 -4.01
C ASN A 104 -6.34 1.53 -4.70
N ARG A 105 -6.09 1.26 -6.01
CA ARG A 105 -5.06 1.99 -6.77
C ARG A 105 -5.39 3.49 -6.89
N ALA A 106 -6.66 3.83 -7.00
CA ALA A 106 -7.10 5.22 -7.02
C ALA A 106 -6.71 5.95 -5.74
N GLU A 107 -6.81 5.30 -4.56
CA GLU A 107 -6.41 5.91 -3.28
C GLU A 107 -4.94 6.34 -3.26
N TYR A 108 -4.03 5.50 -3.74
CA TYR A 108 -2.62 5.86 -3.89
C TYR A 108 -2.41 7.07 -4.78
N MET A 109 -3.02 7.06 -5.97
CA MET A 109 -2.85 8.15 -6.94
C MET A 109 -3.50 9.46 -6.47
N ILE A 110 -4.65 9.39 -5.79
CA ILE A 110 -5.30 10.56 -5.16
C ILE A 110 -4.38 11.16 -4.12
N GLY A 111 -3.80 10.34 -3.25
CA GLY A 111 -2.87 10.81 -2.23
C GLY A 111 -1.64 11.50 -2.83
N ALA A 112 -1.05 10.91 -3.87
CA ALA A 112 0.07 11.52 -4.59
C ALA A 112 -0.32 12.85 -5.27
N CYS A 113 -1.51 12.92 -5.86
CA CYS A 113 -2.05 14.15 -6.44
C CYS A 113 -2.27 15.25 -5.39
N TYR A 114 -2.83 14.92 -4.24
CA TYR A 114 -3.02 15.88 -3.16
C TYR A 114 -1.71 16.37 -2.56
N LEU A 115 -0.69 15.51 -2.49
CA LEU A 115 0.66 15.92 -2.07
C LEU A 115 1.21 17.00 -3.01
N GLN A 116 1.10 16.81 -4.32
CA GLN A 116 1.50 17.82 -5.32
C GLN A 116 0.71 19.12 -5.19
N LEU A 117 -0.58 19.06 -4.83
CA LEU A 117 -1.42 20.23 -4.56
C LEU A 117 -1.13 20.88 -3.20
N LYS A 118 -0.20 20.34 -2.41
CA LYS A 118 0.10 20.75 -1.02
C LYS A 118 -1.11 20.67 -0.08
N GLN A 119 -2.02 19.74 -0.35
CA GLN A 119 -3.18 19.44 0.49
C GLN A 119 -2.87 18.20 1.33
N PHE A 120 -1.96 18.38 2.30
CA PHE A 120 -1.30 17.29 3.03
C PHE A 120 -2.27 16.43 3.85
N ASP A 121 -3.24 17.01 4.54
CA ASP A 121 -4.27 16.27 5.27
C ASP A 121 -5.04 15.30 4.37
N LYS A 122 -5.39 15.75 3.14
CA LYS A 122 -6.08 14.91 2.18
C LYS A 122 -5.15 13.83 1.62
N ALA A 123 -3.89 14.17 1.36
CA ALA A 123 -2.90 13.19 0.94
C ALA A 123 -2.74 12.08 1.97
N ILE A 124 -2.59 12.43 3.25
CA ILE A 124 -2.48 11.48 4.36
C ILE A 124 -3.72 10.58 4.42
N LYS A 125 -4.92 11.17 4.34
CA LYS A 125 -6.16 10.41 4.38
C LYS A 125 -6.18 9.30 3.31
N HIS A 126 -5.98 9.66 2.05
CA HIS A 126 -6.07 8.72 0.94
C HIS A 126 -4.92 7.72 0.91
N LEU A 127 -3.69 8.14 1.23
CA LEU A 127 -2.54 7.21 1.32
C LEU A 127 -2.70 6.18 2.44
N LYS A 128 -3.42 6.50 3.52
CA LYS A 128 -3.73 5.54 4.59
C LYS A 128 -4.79 4.52 4.21
N GLU A 129 -5.71 4.86 3.31
CA GLU A 129 -6.71 3.94 2.79
C GLU A 129 -6.11 2.96 1.75
N PHE A 130 -4.94 3.28 1.19
CA PHE A 130 -4.26 2.42 0.23
C PHE A 130 -3.63 1.21 0.92
N ASP A 131 -3.84 0.02 0.34
CA ASP A 131 -3.18 -1.23 0.73
C ASP A 131 -2.43 -1.81 -0.48
N GLY A 132 -1.14 -2.06 -0.31
CA GLY A 132 -0.31 -2.69 -1.35
C GLY A 132 -0.69 -4.13 -1.68
N ASN A 133 -1.52 -4.79 -0.86
CA ASN A 133 -1.97 -6.17 -1.07
C ASN A 133 -0.83 -7.14 -1.41
N GLY A 134 0.30 -7.01 -0.70
CA GLY A 134 1.51 -7.79 -0.92
C GLY A 134 2.47 -7.23 -1.98
N ALA A 135 2.10 -6.18 -2.72
CA ALA A 135 3.00 -5.46 -3.60
C ALA A 135 3.87 -4.48 -2.79
N THR A 136 4.97 -4.98 -2.21
CA THR A 136 5.82 -4.26 -1.27
C THR A 136 6.41 -2.98 -1.85
N GLN A 137 6.75 -2.97 -3.14
CA GLN A 137 7.31 -1.79 -3.81
C GLN A 137 6.36 -0.58 -3.80
N ILE A 138 5.10 -0.78 -4.16
CA ILE A 138 4.14 0.33 -4.18
C ILE A 138 3.73 0.74 -2.77
N GLN A 139 3.70 -0.21 -1.82
CA GLN A 139 3.47 0.09 -0.41
C GLN A 139 4.61 0.91 0.19
N SER A 140 5.87 0.60 -0.14
CA SER A 140 7.02 1.40 0.26
C SER A 140 6.92 2.83 -0.28
N LYS A 141 6.56 3.00 -1.56
CA LYS A 141 6.31 4.33 -2.14
C LYS A 141 5.19 5.08 -1.42
N ALA A 142 4.09 4.41 -1.08
CA ALA A 142 3.00 5.03 -0.33
C ALA A 142 3.47 5.50 1.06
N TYR A 143 4.31 4.73 1.74
CA TYR A 143 4.90 5.14 3.01
C TYR A 143 5.86 6.32 2.86
N ILE A 144 6.68 6.38 1.81
CA ILE A 144 7.52 7.56 1.53
C ILE A 144 6.65 8.80 1.33
N LEU A 145 5.57 8.71 0.55
CA LEU A 145 4.65 9.83 0.35
C LEU A 145 3.93 10.25 1.64
N LEU A 146 3.56 9.29 2.51
CA LEU A 146 3.03 9.59 3.85
C LEU A 146 4.08 10.32 4.69
N GLY A 147 5.33 9.86 4.68
CA GLY A 147 6.44 10.54 5.34
C GLY A 147 6.58 11.99 4.87
N HIS A 148 6.54 12.23 3.56
CA HIS A 148 6.58 13.59 3.01
C HIS A 148 5.39 14.45 3.46
N ALA A 149 4.16 13.90 3.42
CA ALA A 149 2.98 14.64 3.83
C ALA A 149 3.02 15.02 5.33
N TYR A 150 3.45 14.08 6.18
CA TYR A 150 3.61 14.34 7.62
C TYR A 150 4.74 15.32 7.92
N ALA A 151 5.85 15.27 7.18
CA ALA A 151 6.96 16.21 7.32
C ALA A 151 6.52 17.66 7.01
N GLU A 152 5.75 17.85 5.96
CA GLU A 152 5.19 19.16 5.58
C GLU A 152 4.20 19.69 6.63
N GLU A 153 3.47 18.78 7.31
CA GLU A 153 2.61 19.14 8.45
C GLU A 153 3.36 19.33 9.77
N LYS A 154 4.71 19.23 9.75
CA LYS A 154 5.57 19.31 10.93
C LYS A 154 5.30 18.23 11.99
N LYS A 155 4.67 17.14 11.59
CA LYS A 155 4.48 15.93 12.40
C LYS A 155 5.71 15.04 12.25
N THR A 156 6.82 15.48 12.83
CA THR A 156 8.16 14.96 12.54
C THR A 156 8.36 13.51 12.94
N ASP A 157 7.76 13.08 14.05
CA ASP A 157 7.88 11.68 14.51
C ASP A 157 7.09 10.74 13.60
N ASP A 158 5.85 11.10 13.23
CA ASP A 158 5.07 10.33 12.25
C ASP A 158 5.79 10.23 10.91
N ALA A 159 6.39 11.33 10.43
CA ALA A 159 7.14 11.34 9.18
C ALA A 159 8.31 10.36 9.21
N LEU A 160 9.12 10.39 10.27
CA LEU A 160 10.27 9.50 10.43
C LEU A 160 9.82 8.03 10.52
N ASP A 161 8.75 7.75 11.25
CA ASP A 161 8.19 6.41 11.36
C ASP A 161 7.75 5.85 10.00
N TYR A 162 7.10 6.67 9.16
CA TYR A 162 6.71 6.24 7.83
C TYR A 162 7.90 6.02 6.89
N TYR A 163 8.95 6.85 6.95
CA TYR A 163 10.18 6.59 6.19
C TYR A 163 10.87 5.29 6.62
N LYS A 164 10.92 5.01 7.92
CA LYS A 164 11.46 3.74 8.46
C LYS A 164 10.63 2.54 8.02
N LYS A 165 9.28 2.65 8.06
CA LYS A 165 8.37 1.62 7.53
C LYS A 165 8.62 1.35 6.05
N ALA A 166 8.84 2.39 5.25
CA ALA A 166 9.15 2.24 3.83
C ALA A 166 10.41 1.42 3.59
N GLY A 167 11.47 1.65 4.38
CA GLY A 167 12.72 0.90 4.29
C GLY A 167 12.63 -0.55 4.79
N SER A 168 11.71 -0.83 5.71
CA SER A 168 11.57 -2.16 6.30
C SER A 168 10.66 -3.11 5.52
N ILE A 169 9.72 -2.60 4.73
CA ILE A 169 8.71 -3.45 4.06
C ILE A 169 9.24 -4.11 2.79
N SER A 170 10.33 -3.62 2.22
CA SER A 170 10.79 -4.00 0.88
C SER A 170 12.11 -4.78 0.90
N ASP A 171 12.29 -5.69 1.86
CA ASP A 171 13.54 -6.45 2.03
C ASP A 171 14.01 -7.19 0.76
N LEU A 172 13.09 -7.54 -0.14
CA LEU A 172 13.39 -8.20 -1.42
C LEU A 172 13.77 -7.23 -2.55
N ASP A 173 13.56 -5.92 -2.36
CA ASP A 173 13.95 -4.86 -3.30
C ASP A 173 14.99 -3.97 -2.64
N GLU A 174 16.27 -4.38 -2.77
CA GLU A 174 17.40 -3.68 -2.17
C GLU A 174 17.48 -2.20 -2.60
N GLY A 175 17.14 -1.90 -3.86
CA GLY A 175 17.14 -0.54 -4.37
C GLY A 175 16.17 0.36 -3.64
N MET A 176 14.94 -0.10 -3.49
CA MET A 176 13.89 0.67 -2.82
C MET A 176 14.08 0.74 -1.31
N ALA A 177 14.47 -0.37 -0.68
CA ALA A 177 14.72 -0.41 0.75
C ALA A 177 15.88 0.54 1.13
N SER A 178 16.98 0.49 0.39
CA SER A 178 18.14 1.35 0.62
C SER A 178 17.82 2.83 0.39
N GLU A 179 17.05 3.18 -0.63
CA GLU A 179 16.57 4.55 -0.87
C GLU A 179 15.73 5.06 0.30
N ALA A 180 14.74 4.27 0.75
CA ALA A 180 13.87 4.65 1.86
C ALA A 180 14.65 4.79 3.18
N MET A 181 15.61 3.90 3.44
CA MET A 181 16.50 4.01 4.60
C MET A 181 17.38 5.27 4.52
N PHE A 182 17.88 5.60 3.35
CA PHE A 182 18.67 6.81 3.15
C PHE A 182 17.84 8.07 3.41
N ILE A 183 16.59 8.11 2.93
CA ILE A 183 15.64 9.19 3.23
C ILE A 183 15.40 9.29 4.74
N ALA A 184 15.15 8.16 5.42
CA ALA A 184 14.93 8.12 6.87
C ALA A 184 16.14 8.64 7.67
N GLY A 185 17.35 8.20 7.31
CA GLY A 185 18.61 8.65 7.95
C GLY A 185 18.83 10.13 7.79
N ARG A 186 18.68 10.65 6.59
CA ARG A 186 18.79 12.10 6.32
C ARG A 186 17.74 12.93 7.08
N TYR A 187 16.52 12.40 7.16
CA TYR A 187 15.45 13.09 7.87
C TYR A 187 15.72 13.12 9.38
N ALA A 188 16.18 12.00 9.96
CA ALA A 188 16.58 11.92 11.36
C ALA A 188 17.73 12.89 11.68
N ASP A 189 18.74 12.98 10.80
CA ASP A 189 19.86 13.91 10.93
C ASP A 189 19.38 15.37 10.89
N ALA A 190 18.52 15.72 9.94
CA ALA A 190 17.93 17.06 9.82
C ALA A 190 17.09 17.47 11.05
N LEU A 191 16.54 16.50 11.78
CA LEU A 191 15.83 16.72 13.06
C LEU A 191 16.77 16.82 14.26
N GLY A 192 18.08 16.66 14.09
CA GLY A 192 19.06 16.61 15.19
C GLY A 192 19.02 15.30 15.99
N LYS A 193 18.33 14.25 15.49
CA LYS A 193 18.26 12.92 16.09
C LYS A 193 19.52 12.10 15.70
N SER A 194 20.70 12.62 16.07
CA SER A 194 21.99 12.11 15.60
C SER A 194 22.23 10.62 15.89
N LYS A 195 21.80 10.12 17.06
CA LYS A 195 21.92 8.68 17.37
C LYS A 195 21.08 7.83 16.45
N GLU A 196 19.83 8.21 16.20
CA GLU A 196 18.92 7.47 15.33
C GLU A 196 19.38 7.53 13.87
N ALA A 197 19.86 8.68 13.41
CA ALA A 197 20.46 8.84 12.08
C ALA A 197 21.68 7.90 11.91
N LEU A 198 22.56 7.85 12.91
CA LEU A 198 23.72 6.97 12.93
C LEU A 198 23.33 5.50 12.78
N GLU A 199 22.37 5.03 13.60
CA GLU A 199 21.86 3.65 13.55
C GLU A 199 21.28 3.32 12.17
N ILE A 200 20.50 4.23 11.59
CA ILE A 200 19.90 4.02 10.27
C ILE A 200 20.97 3.93 9.19
N PHE A 201 21.97 4.82 9.18
CA PHE A 201 23.02 4.80 8.17
C PHE A 201 23.97 3.60 8.32
N GLN A 202 24.29 3.17 9.54
CA GLN A 202 25.06 1.95 9.76
C GLN A 202 24.30 0.72 9.26
N ASN A 203 23.04 0.60 9.61
CA ASN A 203 22.18 -0.50 9.15
C ASN A 203 22.05 -0.51 7.60
N LEU A 204 21.89 0.67 6.97
CA LEU A 204 21.88 0.80 5.52
C LEU A 204 23.18 0.27 4.91
N LYS A 205 24.34 0.67 5.46
CA LYS A 205 25.65 0.24 4.98
C LYS A 205 25.89 -1.25 5.12
N ASP A 206 25.49 -1.82 6.26
CA ASP A 206 25.68 -3.23 6.58
C ASP A 206 24.75 -4.13 5.74
N LYS A 207 23.49 -3.72 5.60
CA LYS A 207 22.46 -4.53 4.92
C LYS A 207 22.52 -4.42 3.41
N TYR A 208 22.88 -3.24 2.86
CA TYR A 208 22.85 -2.95 1.44
C TYR A 208 24.16 -2.32 0.95
N PRO A 209 25.33 -3.02 1.09
CA PRO A 209 26.64 -2.45 0.79
C PRO A 209 26.85 -2.08 -0.69
N ALA A 210 26.10 -2.73 -1.59
CA ALA A 210 26.15 -2.47 -3.02
C ALA A 210 25.15 -1.39 -3.49
N SER A 211 24.33 -0.84 -2.58
CA SER A 211 23.35 0.20 -2.93
C SER A 211 24.04 1.49 -3.43
N GLN A 212 23.30 2.27 -4.22
CA GLN A 212 23.82 3.49 -4.82
C GLN A 212 24.40 4.45 -3.78
N HIS A 213 23.69 4.70 -2.67
CA HIS A 213 24.10 5.66 -1.64
C HIS A 213 25.31 5.19 -0.83
N VAL A 214 25.52 3.87 -0.70
CA VAL A 214 26.72 3.33 -0.05
C VAL A 214 27.89 3.36 -1.01
N SER A 215 27.72 2.87 -2.25
CA SER A 215 28.78 2.80 -3.25
C SER A 215 29.28 4.19 -3.73
N SER A 216 28.42 5.22 -3.73
CA SER A 216 28.81 6.61 -4.01
C SER A 216 29.56 7.29 -2.85
N GLY A 217 29.57 6.67 -1.66
CA GLY A 217 30.13 7.25 -0.44
C GLY A 217 29.25 8.28 0.24
N ASP A 218 27.98 8.43 -0.17
CA ASP A 218 27.08 9.39 0.47
C ASP A 218 26.77 9.00 1.92
N VAL A 219 26.54 7.72 2.20
CA VAL A 219 26.36 7.20 3.56
C VAL A 219 27.62 7.45 4.42
N ASP A 220 28.82 7.25 3.87
CA ASP A 220 30.07 7.48 4.59
C ASP A 220 30.25 8.96 4.99
N LYS A 221 29.79 9.91 4.15
CA LYS A 221 29.81 11.34 4.47
C LYS A 221 28.92 11.65 5.70
N TYR A 222 27.71 11.07 5.72
CA TYR A 222 26.81 11.24 6.89
C TYR A 222 27.38 10.57 8.15
N LEU A 223 27.90 9.35 8.06
CA LEU A 223 28.53 8.67 9.18
C LEU A 223 29.71 9.47 9.76
N ALA A 224 30.56 10.03 8.88
CA ALA A 224 31.68 10.89 9.31
C ALA A 224 31.20 12.16 10.00
N SER A 225 30.15 12.83 9.48
CA SER A 225 29.58 14.03 10.11
C SER A 225 28.95 13.72 11.48
N LEU A 226 28.48 12.50 11.69
CA LEU A 226 27.92 12.01 12.94
C LEU A 226 28.98 11.45 13.91
N GLY A 227 30.26 11.57 13.58
CA GLY A 227 31.38 11.25 14.47
C GLY A 227 31.98 9.84 14.31
N VAL A 228 31.58 9.10 13.29
CA VAL A 228 32.22 7.81 12.92
C VAL A 228 33.44 8.11 12.08
N THR A 229 34.61 8.13 12.71
CA THR A 229 35.91 8.15 12.00
C THR A 229 36.28 6.73 11.61
N LYS A 230 36.72 6.54 10.33
CA LYS A 230 37.32 5.26 9.86
C LYS A 230 38.53 4.86 10.66
#